data_68149512d1db1f76e30f5b3436c91229
#
_entry.id   68149512d1db1f76e30f5b3436c91229
#
_cell.length_a   1.000
_cell.length_b   1.000
_cell.length_c   1.000
_cell.angle_alpha   90.00
_cell.angle_beta   90.00
_cell.angle_gamma   90.00
#
_symmetry.space_group_name_H-M   'P 1'
#
loop_
_entity.id
_entity.type
_entity.pdbx_description
1 polymer ?
#
loop_
_entity_poly.entity_id
_entity_poly.type
_entity_poly.pdbx_seq_one_letter_code
_entity_poly.pdbx_strand_id
1 'polypeptide(L)'
;AMLTRQRLQAFPKAVSRRVQVWRSKLDLALLDDQPEQALEAVRTLNKHGVFAGDTSVSLQRSLAARVLNATTDLGTLNAVWKALPEAERLGYDVALTWVAKRLALTDAPDASAAQALIAHLQPLWEDFAHLSESQQLRFVGCLEQLLPALPQAWLNHIEAAQREHPADGMLQFLAAKAYLQRELLGKAKTMFLAVTAAGVSNAVKRQSWIEIAQLEALRDDHDAAQAAWRSAALA
;
A
#
# COMPACT_ATOMS: atom_id res chain seq x y z
N ALA A 1 25.05 -12.68 18.07
CA ALA A 1 24.02 -11.63 18.33
C ALA A 1 23.90 -11.28 19.83
N MET A 2 23.69 -12.25 20.74
CA MET A 2 23.46 -11.97 22.18
C MET A 2 24.63 -11.24 22.88
N LEU A 3 25.86 -11.69 22.70
CA LEU A 3 27.07 -11.06 23.27
C LEU A 3 27.30 -9.64 22.74
N THR A 4 26.98 -9.37 21.50
CA THR A 4 27.11 -8.05 20.88
C THR A 4 26.08 -7.07 21.46
N ARG A 5 24.86 -7.53 21.73
CA ARG A 5 23.80 -6.75 22.41
C ARG A 5 24.24 -6.31 23.82
N GLN A 6 24.69 -7.26 24.64
CA GLN A 6 25.16 -6.96 26.00
C GLN A 6 26.31 -5.96 26.00
N ARG A 7 27.26 -6.08 25.07
CA ARG A 7 28.37 -5.14 24.92
C ARG A 7 27.94 -3.75 24.50
N LEU A 8 26.97 -3.63 23.57
CA LEU A 8 26.45 -2.34 23.12
C LEU A 8 25.65 -1.61 24.20
N GLN A 9 24.93 -2.35 25.07
CA GLN A 9 24.22 -1.78 26.22
C GLN A 9 25.15 -1.33 27.33
N ALA A 10 26.32 -1.97 27.47
CA ALA A 10 27.31 -1.64 28.50
C ALA A 10 28.24 -0.47 28.15
N PHE A 11 28.13 0.14 26.95
CA PHE A 11 28.99 1.25 26.57
C PHE A 11 28.68 2.54 27.34
N PRO A 12 29.74 3.26 27.84
CA PRO A 12 29.58 4.59 28.40
C PRO A 12 28.87 5.54 27.42
N LYS A 13 28.06 6.50 27.93
CA LYS A 13 27.31 7.45 27.10
C LYS A 13 28.16 8.21 26.05
N ALA A 14 29.44 8.48 26.37
CA ALA A 14 30.37 9.12 25.45
C ALA A 14 30.75 8.23 24.25
N VAL A 15 30.80 6.90 24.43
CA VAL A 15 31.12 5.92 23.38
C VAL A 15 29.87 5.58 22.57
N SER A 16 28.70 5.56 23.21
CA SER A 16 27.43 5.27 22.53
C SER A 16 27.02 6.30 21.47
N ARG A 17 27.63 7.50 21.47
CA ARG A 17 27.43 8.55 20.47
C ARG A 17 28.29 8.38 19.20
N ARG A 18 29.23 7.44 19.18
CA ARG A 18 30.07 7.23 18.00
C ARG A 18 29.28 6.61 16.85
N VAL A 19 29.54 7.07 15.63
CA VAL A 19 28.91 6.58 14.39
C VAL A 19 28.97 5.06 14.26
N GLN A 20 30.12 4.45 14.63
CA GLN A 20 30.29 3.00 14.56
C GLN A 20 29.33 2.23 15.46
N VAL A 21 29.01 2.76 16.62
CA VAL A 21 28.04 2.14 17.56
C VAL A 21 26.63 2.18 16.94
N TRP A 22 26.26 3.27 16.29
CA TRP A 22 24.94 3.39 15.63
C TRP A 22 24.84 2.50 14.39
N ARG A 23 25.94 2.30 13.63
CA ARG A 23 25.98 1.31 12.54
C ARG A 23 25.75 -0.10 13.09
N SER A 24 26.47 -0.50 14.13
CA SER A 24 26.26 -1.82 14.76
C SER A 24 24.86 -2.00 15.36
N LYS A 25 24.26 -0.92 15.91
CA LYS A 25 22.84 -0.95 16.36
C LYS A 25 21.89 -1.16 15.19
N LEU A 26 22.11 -0.48 14.07
CA LEU A 26 21.31 -0.64 12.87
C LEU A 26 21.38 -2.08 12.34
N ASP A 27 22.61 -2.61 12.20
CA ASP A 27 22.81 -3.98 11.70
C ASP A 27 22.10 -5.01 12.59
N LEU A 28 22.23 -4.88 13.92
CA LEU A 28 21.55 -5.76 14.88
C LEU A 28 20.03 -5.61 14.81
N ALA A 29 19.52 -4.39 14.75
CA ALA A 29 18.08 -4.13 14.68
C ALA A 29 17.46 -4.71 13.38
N LEU A 30 18.20 -4.67 12.28
CA LEU A 30 17.79 -5.29 11.01
C LEU A 30 17.80 -6.81 11.08
N LEU A 31 18.85 -7.41 11.70
CA LEU A 31 18.95 -8.85 11.89
C LEU A 31 17.89 -9.41 12.84
N ASP A 32 17.51 -8.63 13.84
CA ASP A 32 16.54 -9.02 14.87
C ASP A 32 15.08 -8.64 14.50
N ASP A 33 14.86 -8.12 13.28
CA ASP A 33 13.56 -7.61 12.81
C ASP A 33 12.90 -6.59 13.77
N GLN A 34 13.70 -5.61 14.23
CA GLN A 34 13.25 -4.54 15.13
C GLN A 34 13.21 -3.20 14.39
N PRO A 35 12.15 -2.92 13.63
CA PRO A 35 12.10 -1.77 12.72
C PRO A 35 12.14 -0.42 13.46
N GLU A 36 11.61 -0.32 14.67
CA GLU A 36 11.66 0.90 15.48
C GLU A 36 13.09 1.28 15.86
N GLN A 37 13.87 0.30 16.34
CA GLN A 37 15.27 0.53 16.71
C GLN A 37 16.13 0.80 15.46
N ALA A 38 15.84 0.12 14.35
CA ALA A 38 16.49 0.37 13.07
C ALA A 38 16.22 1.80 12.57
N LEU A 39 14.97 2.28 12.65
CA LEU A 39 14.57 3.62 12.24
C LEU A 39 15.27 4.70 13.11
N GLU A 40 15.33 4.51 14.43
CA GLU A 40 16.06 5.40 15.33
C GLU A 40 17.55 5.47 14.97
N ALA A 41 18.17 4.31 14.72
CA ALA A 41 19.57 4.23 14.34
C ALA A 41 19.85 4.94 13.01
N VAL A 42 19.00 4.74 11.97
CA VAL A 42 19.14 5.42 10.68
C VAL A 42 18.97 6.92 10.81
N ARG A 43 17.97 7.40 11.56
CA ARG A 43 17.77 8.83 11.81
C ARG A 43 18.99 9.47 12.50
N THR A 44 19.57 8.76 13.46
CA THR A 44 20.79 9.24 14.14
C THR A 44 21.98 9.25 13.20
N LEU A 45 22.21 8.21 12.42
CA LEU A 45 23.28 8.14 11.43
C LEU A 45 23.12 9.23 10.34
N ASN A 46 21.90 9.52 9.92
CA ASN A 46 21.61 10.58 8.96
C ASN A 46 21.99 11.96 9.50
N LYS A 47 21.70 12.27 10.78
CA LYS A 47 22.12 13.51 11.45
C LYS A 47 23.64 13.67 11.46
N HIS A 48 24.38 12.58 11.38
CA HIS A 48 25.85 12.58 11.31
C HIS A 48 26.40 12.53 9.87
N GLY A 49 25.53 12.66 8.85
CA GLY A 49 25.94 12.69 7.44
C GLY A 49 26.51 11.36 6.92
N VAL A 50 26.14 10.24 7.52
CA VAL A 50 26.70 8.91 7.19
C VAL A 50 26.15 8.38 5.86
N PHE A 51 24.91 8.75 5.51
CA PHE A 51 24.24 8.32 4.29
C PHE A 51 24.16 9.46 3.28
N ALA A 52 24.27 9.13 1.99
CA ALA A 52 23.92 10.06 0.91
C ALA A 52 22.40 10.33 0.91
N GLY A 53 21.99 11.57 0.60
CA GLY A 53 20.63 12.09 0.79
C GLY A 53 19.50 11.12 0.43
N ASP A 54 19.42 10.70 -0.85
CA ASP A 54 18.30 9.87 -1.34
C ASP A 54 18.25 8.47 -0.74
N THR A 55 19.41 7.84 -0.53
CA THR A 55 19.49 6.51 0.10
C THR A 55 18.98 6.54 1.53
N SER A 56 19.30 7.60 2.27
CA SER A 56 18.84 7.78 3.65
C SER A 56 17.32 7.95 3.70
N VAL A 57 16.74 8.76 2.82
CA VAL A 57 15.31 9.02 2.77
C VAL A 57 14.55 7.73 2.42
N SER A 58 15.02 6.99 1.43
CA SER A 58 14.41 5.71 1.04
C SER A 58 14.43 4.69 2.18
N LEU A 59 15.58 4.53 2.86
CA LEU A 59 15.71 3.62 3.99
C LEU A 59 14.82 4.03 5.17
N GLN A 60 14.76 5.32 5.51
CA GLN A 60 13.89 5.84 6.57
C GLN A 60 12.42 5.57 6.27
N ARG A 61 11.97 5.83 5.04
CA ARG A 61 10.59 5.54 4.59
C ARG A 61 10.27 4.04 4.66
N SER A 62 11.17 3.19 4.18
CA SER A 62 10.99 1.74 4.25
C SER A 62 10.85 1.26 5.71
N LEU A 63 11.72 1.72 6.61
CA LEU A 63 11.65 1.37 8.03
C LEU A 63 10.39 1.95 8.71
N ALA A 64 10.01 3.19 8.39
CA ALA A 64 8.77 3.79 8.90
C ALA A 64 7.53 2.97 8.49
N ALA A 65 7.47 2.52 7.24
CA ALA A 65 6.41 1.63 6.77
C ALA A 65 6.41 0.29 7.53
N ARG A 66 7.58 -0.29 7.82
CA ARG A 66 7.68 -1.52 8.63
C ARG A 66 7.21 -1.30 10.07
N VAL A 67 7.55 -0.15 10.69
CA VAL A 67 7.06 0.21 12.05
C VAL A 67 5.54 0.30 12.05
N LEU A 68 4.93 1.00 11.08
CA LEU A 68 3.47 1.08 10.95
C LEU A 68 2.83 -0.31 10.76
N ASN A 69 3.44 -1.15 9.94
CA ASN A 69 2.92 -2.50 9.66
C ASN A 69 3.00 -3.43 10.88
N ALA A 70 3.96 -3.21 11.77
CA ALA A 70 4.12 -4.00 13.00
C ALA A 70 3.08 -3.65 14.09
N THR A 71 2.34 -2.53 13.97
CA THR A 71 1.32 -2.14 14.95
C THR A 71 0.14 -3.11 14.95
N THR A 72 -0.46 -3.35 16.11
CA THR A 72 -1.55 -4.31 16.29
C THR A 72 -2.89 -3.68 16.66
N ASP A 73 -2.89 -2.39 16.98
CA ASP A 73 -4.08 -1.63 17.37
C ASP A 73 -4.08 -0.21 16.82
N LEU A 74 -5.27 0.40 16.73
CA LEU A 74 -5.47 1.75 16.19
C LEU A 74 -4.81 2.85 17.04
N GLY A 75 -4.75 2.68 18.36
CA GLY A 75 -4.15 3.66 19.26
C GLY A 75 -2.66 3.79 18.99
N THR A 76 -1.95 2.65 18.99
CA THR A 76 -0.52 2.56 18.66
C THR A 76 -0.26 3.03 17.23
N LEU A 77 -1.06 2.61 16.25
CA LEU A 77 -0.93 3.05 14.86
C LEU A 77 -0.99 4.58 14.73
N ASN A 78 -1.97 5.22 15.37
CA ASN A 78 -2.13 6.67 15.34
C ASN A 78 -1.00 7.40 16.09
N ALA A 79 -0.50 6.83 17.20
CA ALA A 79 0.63 7.39 17.94
C ALA A 79 1.91 7.36 17.09
N VAL A 80 2.21 6.23 16.46
CA VAL A 80 3.35 6.08 15.53
C VAL A 80 3.22 7.06 14.37
N TRP A 81 2.05 7.12 13.72
CA TRP A 81 1.81 8.06 12.61
C TRP A 81 2.07 9.51 12.98
N LYS A 82 1.57 9.96 14.13
CA LYS A 82 1.79 11.33 14.63
C LYS A 82 3.25 11.61 14.96
N ALA A 83 4.00 10.61 15.42
CA ALA A 83 5.40 10.73 15.76
C ALA A 83 6.33 10.73 14.52
N LEU A 84 5.85 10.31 13.35
CA LEU A 84 6.62 10.37 12.11
C LEU A 84 6.76 11.83 11.64
N PRO A 85 7.97 12.25 11.22
CA PRO A 85 8.18 13.53 10.53
C PRO A 85 7.31 13.63 9.27
N GLU A 86 6.88 14.84 8.94
CA GLU A 86 6.06 15.10 7.74
C GLU A 86 6.72 14.57 6.46
N ALA A 87 8.02 14.82 6.28
CA ALA A 87 8.79 14.35 5.12
C ALA A 87 8.79 12.81 4.96
N GLU A 88 8.67 12.06 6.07
CA GLU A 88 8.52 10.61 6.01
C GLU A 88 7.08 10.22 5.67
N ARG A 89 6.08 10.90 6.26
CA ARG A 89 4.64 10.65 6.02
C ARG A 89 4.22 10.89 4.57
N LEU A 90 4.85 11.85 3.89
CA LEU A 90 4.64 12.14 2.46
C LEU A 90 5.21 11.04 1.53
N GLY A 91 5.98 10.09 2.07
CA GLY A 91 6.44 8.95 1.28
C GLY A 91 5.29 8.03 0.90
N TYR A 92 5.17 7.69 -0.40
CA TYR A 92 4.09 6.86 -0.93
C TYR A 92 3.87 5.58 -0.11
N ASP A 93 4.93 4.78 0.09
CA ASP A 93 4.84 3.52 0.82
C ASP A 93 4.43 3.69 2.29
N VAL A 94 4.85 4.79 2.93
CA VAL A 94 4.50 5.10 4.32
C VAL A 94 3.03 5.48 4.44
N ALA A 95 2.56 6.41 3.61
CA ALA A 95 1.17 6.85 3.58
C ALA A 95 0.22 5.70 3.25
N LEU A 96 0.54 4.92 2.22
CA LEU A 96 -0.26 3.77 1.80
C LEU A 96 -0.29 2.67 2.87
N THR A 97 0.85 2.40 3.54
CA THR A 97 0.90 1.43 4.64
C THR A 97 0.02 1.87 5.81
N TRP A 98 0.03 3.16 6.15
CA TRP A 98 -0.83 3.68 7.21
C TRP A 98 -2.31 3.53 6.87
N VAL A 99 -2.73 3.89 5.64
CA VAL A 99 -4.12 3.72 5.18
C VAL A 99 -4.52 2.24 5.21
N ALA A 100 -3.72 1.36 4.60
CA ALA A 100 -3.99 -0.08 4.55
C ALA A 100 -4.09 -0.69 5.95
N LYS A 101 -3.17 -0.31 6.86
CA LYS A 101 -3.17 -0.83 8.22
C LYS A 101 -4.38 -0.34 9.02
N ARG A 102 -4.76 0.93 8.83
CA ARG A 102 -5.96 1.47 9.48
C ARG A 102 -7.23 0.78 9.01
N LEU A 103 -7.35 0.50 7.71
CA LEU A 103 -8.45 -0.28 7.15
C LEU A 103 -8.47 -1.70 7.72
N ALA A 104 -7.32 -2.36 7.82
CA ALA A 104 -7.23 -3.71 8.37
C ALA A 104 -7.54 -3.82 9.87
N LEU A 105 -7.36 -2.73 10.63
CA LEU A 105 -7.64 -2.66 12.07
C LEU A 105 -9.04 -2.10 12.38
N THR A 106 -9.84 -1.80 11.36
CA THR A 106 -11.20 -1.26 11.51
C THR A 106 -12.17 -2.15 10.73
N ASP A 107 -13.16 -2.73 11.39
CA ASP A 107 -14.13 -3.63 10.72
C ASP A 107 -14.90 -2.91 9.60
N ALA A 108 -15.32 -1.67 9.85
CA ALA A 108 -15.89 -0.78 8.84
C ALA A 108 -15.63 0.68 9.26
N PRO A 109 -14.90 1.47 8.48
CA PRO A 109 -14.72 2.88 8.79
C PRO A 109 -16.06 3.60 8.66
N ASP A 110 -16.39 4.44 9.65
CA ASP A 110 -17.51 5.37 9.52
C ASP A 110 -17.25 6.39 8.39
N ALA A 111 -18.28 7.13 7.97
CA ALA A 111 -18.18 8.08 6.86
C ALA A 111 -17.07 9.13 7.08
N SER A 112 -16.87 9.59 8.31
CA SER A 112 -15.83 10.59 8.63
C SER A 112 -14.42 9.98 8.53
N ALA A 113 -14.23 8.78 9.08
CA ALA A 113 -12.97 8.05 8.98
C ALA A 113 -12.64 7.69 7.52
N ALA A 114 -13.63 7.23 6.75
CA ALA A 114 -13.46 6.95 5.33
C ALA A 114 -13.03 8.19 4.55
N GLN A 115 -13.69 9.34 4.75
CA GLN A 115 -13.32 10.60 4.11
C GLN A 115 -11.89 11.05 4.47
N ALA A 116 -11.48 10.89 5.72
CA ALA A 116 -10.11 11.20 6.15
C ALA A 116 -9.07 10.29 5.44
N LEU A 117 -9.38 9.00 5.25
CA LEU A 117 -8.51 8.06 4.53
C LEU A 117 -8.43 8.40 3.04
N ILE A 118 -9.57 8.73 2.41
CA ILE A 118 -9.64 9.17 1.01
C ILE A 118 -8.78 10.42 0.80
N ALA A 119 -8.84 11.40 1.72
CA ALA A 119 -8.00 12.60 1.65
C ALA A 119 -6.49 12.29 1.69
N HIS A 120 -6.07 11.23 2.38
CA HIS A 120 -4.67 10.78 2.39
C HIS A 120 -4.26 10.04 1.10
N LEU A 121 -5.21 9.42 0.40
CA LEU A 121 -4.96 8.77 -0.89
C LEU A 121 -4.90 9.77 -2.06
N GLN A 122 -5.53 10.93 -1.93
CA GLN A 122 -5.63 11.90 -3.02
C GLN A 122 -4.27 12.39 -3.55
N PRO A 123 -3.29 12.80 -2.72
CA PRO A 123 -1.96 13.17 -3.22
C PRO A 123 -1.22 12.02 -3.91
N LEU A 124 -1.50 10.78 -3.49
CA LEU A 124 -0.86 9.59 -4.06
C LEU A 124 -1.43 9.22 -5.43
N TRP A 125 -2.63 9.69 -5.76
CA TRP A 125 -3.27 9.46 -7.05
C TRP A 125 -2.55 10.16 -8.20
N GLU A 126 -1.99 11.34 -7.95
CA GLU A 126 -1.27 12.12 -8.98
C GLU A 126 -0.06 11.35 -9.57
N ASP A 127 0.58 10.52 -8.74
CA ASP A 127 1.72 9.70 -9.15
C ASP A 127 1.33 8.27 -9.59
N PHE A 128 0.05 7.91 -9.56
CA PHE A 128 -0.42 6.53 -9.73
C PHE A 128 0.13 5.85 -10.99
N ALA A 129 0.14 6.54 -12.13
CA ALA A 129 0.62 5.98 -13.40
C ALA A 129 2.13 5.68 -13.42
N HIS A 130 2.91 6.31 -12.53
CA HIS A 130 4.36 6.12 -12.43
C HIS A 130 4.78 5.08 -11.39
N LEU A 131 3.81 4.52 -10.65
CA LEU A 131 4.07 3.52 -9.62
C LEU A 131 4.37 2.15 -10.22
N SER A 132 5.12 1.34 -9.47
CA SER A 132 5.23 -0.08 -9.78
C SER A 132 3.87 -0.77 -9.65
N GLU A 133 3.65 -1.84 -10.41
CA GLU A 133 2.41 -2.63 -10.36
C GLU A 133 2.05 -3.06 -8.92
N SER A 134 3.04 -3.46 -8.13
CA SER A 134 2.81 -3.85 -6.73
C SER A 134 2.30 -2.69 -5.86
N GLN A 135 2.75 -1.47 -6.11
CA GLN A 135 2.27 -0.27 -5.43
C GLN A 135 0.87 0.10 -5.91
N GLN A 136 0.61 0.03 -7.21
CA GLN A 136 -0.72 0.23 -7.80
C GLN A 136 -1.74 -0.76 -7.22
N LEU A 137 -1.39 -2.05 -7.12
CA LEU A 137 -2.24 -3.08 -6.51
C LEU A 137 -2.59 -2.76 -5.05
N ARG A 138 -1.60 -2.36 -4.26
CA ARG A 138 -1.84 -1.96 -2.86
C ARG A 138 -2.75 -0.74 -2.77
N PHE A 139 -2.56 0.25 -3.64
CA PHE A 139 -3.41 1.44 -3.73
C PHE A 139 -4.85 1.06 -4.08
N VAL A 140 -5.03 0.26 -5.14
CA VAL A 140 -6.34 -0.23 -5.57
C VAL A 140 -7.03 -1.01 -4.45
N GLY A 141 -6.30 -1.88 -3.73
CA GLY A 141 -6.84 -2.63 -2.60
C GLY A 141 -7.32 -1.74 -1.43
N CYS A 142 -6.63 -0.61 -1.18
CA CYS A 142 -7.11 0.38 -0.21
C CYS A 142 -8.36 1.12 -0.72
N LEU A 143 -8.33 1.53 -1.98
CA LEU A 143 -9.42 2.30 -2.57
C LEU A 143 -10.69 1.44 -2.73
N GLU A 144 -10.55 0.16 -3.04
CA GLU A 144 -11.66 -0.81 -3.15
C GLU A 144 -12.47 -0.86 -1.85
N GLN A 145 -11.82 -0.91 -0.70
CA GLN A 145 -12.49 -0.91 0.60
C GLN A 145 -13.20 0.42 0.91
N LEU A 146 -12.79 1.51 0.26
CA LEU A 146 -13.36 2.84 0.42
C LEU A 146 -14.36 3.21 -0.69
N LEU A 147 -14.53 2.37 -1.73
CA LEU A 147 -15.45 2.63 -2.86
C LEU A 147 -16.86 3.06 -2.42
N PRO A 148 -17.49 2.43 -1.40
CA PRO A 148 -18.83 2.84 -0.95
C PRO A 148 -18.90 4.28 -0.43
N ALA A 149 -17.79 4.82 0.07
CA ALA A 149 -17.69 6.18 0.61
C ALA A 149 -17.03 7.18 -0.35
N LEU A 150 -16.62 6.75 -1.55
CA LEU A 150 -15.94 7.62 -2.51
C LEU A 150 -16.86 8.72 -3.04
N PRO A 151 -16.43 10.00 -2.96
CA PRO A 151 -17.14 11.09 -3.59
C PRO A 151 -17.23 10.92 -5.12
N GLN A 152 -18.28 11.48 -5.72
CA GLN A 152 -18.46 11.45 -7.17
C GLN A 152 -17.25 12.01 -7.95
N ALA A 153 -16.59 13.02 -7.40
CA ALA A 153 -15.39 13.61 -8.01
C ALA A 153 -14.26 12.58 -8.21
N TRP A 154 -14.04 11.69 -7.22
CA TRP A 154 -13.06 10.62 -7.33
C TRP A 154 -13.38 9.62 -8.45
N LEU A 155 -14.64 9.26 -8.57
CA LEU A 155 -15.09 8.35 -9.62
C LEU A 155 -14.89 8.97 -11.00
N ASN A 156 -15.14 10.29 -11.13
CA ASN A 156 -14.87 11.01 -12.36
C ASN A 156 -13.36 11.05 -12.68
N HIS A 157 -12.49 11.17 -11.68
CA HIS A 157 -11.04 11.12 -11.86
C HIS A 157 -10.59 9.73 -12.35
N ILE A 158 -11.12 8.64 -11.79
CA ILE A 158 -10.82 7.27 -12.23
C ILE A 158 -11.26 7.07 -13.68
N GLU A 159 -12.49 7.51 -14.04
CA GLU A 159 -13.00 7.41 -15.40
C GLU A 159 -12.21 8.27 -16.39
N ALA A 160 -11.77 9.46 -15.99
CA ALA A 160 -10.93 10.32 -16.81
C ALA A 160 -9.56 9.68 -17.07
N ALA A 161 -8.87 9.23 -16.03
CA ALA A 161 -7.58 8.57 -16.14
C ALA A 161 -7.64 7.30 -17.01
N GLN A 162 -8.69 6.48 -16.86
CA GLN A 162 -8.89 5.29 -17.69
C GLN A 162 -9.10 5.65 -19.18
N ARG A 163 -9.80 6.75 -19.49
CA ARG A 163 -10.00 7.23 -20.87
C ARG A 163 -8.72 7.80 -21.48
N GLU A 164 -7.90 8.48 -20.68
CA GLU A 164 -6.60 9.03 -21.10
C GLU A 164 -5.57 7.93 -21.35
N HIS A 165 -5.64 6.86 -20.56
CA HIS A 165 -4.72 5.72 -20.62
C HIS A 165 -5.46 4.39 -20.82
N PRO A 166 -6.13 4.18 -21.99
CA PRO A 166 -7.00 3.04 -22.22
C PRO A 166 -6.26 1.69 -22.29
N ALA A 167 -4.94 1.70 -22.46
CA ALA A 167 -4.10 0.52 -22.45
C ALA A 167 -3.56 0.15 -21.05
N ASP A 168 -3.75 1.01 -20.05
CA ASP A 168 -3.30 0.75 -18.68
C ASP A 168 -4.27 -0.23 -18.00
N GLY A 169 -3.82 -1.47 -17.82
CA GLY A 169 -4.63 -2.52 -17.23
C GLY A 169 -4.96 -2.28 -15.75
N MET A 170 -4.14 -1.54 -15.01
CA MET A 170 -4.43 -1.24 -13.62
C MET A 170 -5.52 -0.17 -13.48
N LEU A 171 -5.51 0.84 -14.35
CA LEU A 171 -6.60 1.82 -14.42
C LEU A 171 -7.91 1.17 -14.90
N GLN A 172 -7.84 0.24 -15.86
CA GLN A 172 -9.00 -0.55 -16.27
C GLN A 172 -9.55 -1.39 -15.11
N PHE A 173 -8.68 -2.03 -14.33
CA PHE A 173 -9.07 -2.82 -13.16
C PHE A 173 -9.77 -1.95 -12.10
N LEU A 174 -9.20 -0.79 -11.78
CA LEU A 174 -9.80 0.15 -10.83
C LEU A 174 -11.14 0.69 -11.32
N ALA A 175 -11.25 1.06 -12.60
CA ALA A 175 -12.51 1.49 -13.21
C ALA A 175 -13.57 0.37 -13.18
N ALA A 176 -13.16 -0.88 -13.46
CA ALA A 176 -14.06 -2.04 -13.36
C ALA A 176 -14.64 -2.21 -11.96
N LYS A 177 -13.80 -2.10 -10.91
CA LYS A 177 -14.22 -2.15 -9.51
C LYS A 177 -15.18 -1.00 -9.15
N ALA A 178 -14.89 0.22 -9.64
CA ALA A 178 -15.76 1.37 -9.43
C ALA A 178 -17.12 1.21 -10.13
N TYR A 179 -17.16 0.64 -11.34
CA TYR A 179 -18.41 0.30 -12.03
C TYR A 179 -19.19 -0.80 -11.33
N LEU A 180 -18.50 -1.82 -10.82
CA LEU A 180 -19.13 -2.90 -10.06
C LEU A 180 -19.83 -2.36 -8.81
N GLN A 181 -19.17 -1.48 -8.05
CA GLN A 181 -19.76 -0.83 -6.87
C GLN A 181 -21.00 -0.01 -7.19
N ARG A 182 -21.14 0.47 -8.42
CA ARG A 182 -22.31 1.24 -8.91
C ARG A 182 -23.34 0.38 -9.62
N GLU A 183 -23.22 -0.93 -9.53
CA GLU A 183 -24.11 -1.88 -10.19
C GLU A 183 -24.15 -1.72 -11.75
N LEU A 184 -23.13 -1.07 -12.32
CA LEU A 184 -22.96 -0.94 -13.77
C LEU A 184 -22.30 -2.21 -14.33
N LEU A 185 -22.96 -3.36 -14.15
CA LEU A 185 -22.41 -4.71 -14.34
C LEU A 185 -21.86 -4.92 -15.76
N GLY A 186 -22.55 -4.40 -16.79
CA GLY A 186 -22.09 -4.50 -18.18
C GLY A 186 -20.77 -3.79 -18.44
N LYS A 187 -20.63 -2.54 -17.91
CA LYS A 187 -19.38 -1.79 -18.01
C LYS A 187 -18.25 -2.45 -17.22
N ALA A 188 -18.55 -2.91 -16.01
CA ALA A 188 -17.60 -3.62 -15.17
C ALA A 188 -17.04 -4.86 -15.88
N LYS A 189 -17.91 -5.70 -16.44
CA LYS A 189 -17.50 -6.90 -17.21
C LYS A 189 -16.60 -6.53 -18.39
N THR A 190 -16.97 -5.50 -19.18
CA THR A 190 -16.16 -5.05 -20.32
C THR A 190 -14.76 -4.63 -19.88
N MET A 191 -14.64 -3.89 -18.79
CA MET A 191 -13.34 -3.47 -18.26
C MET A 191 -12.53 -4.66 -17.72
N PHE A 192 -13.13 -5.58 -16.95
CA PHE A 192 -12.42 -6.77 -16.49
C PHE A 192 -11.93 -7.64 -17.66
N LEU A 193 -12.72 -7.79 -18.73
CA LEU A 193 -12.26 -8.50 -19.94
C LEU A 193 -11.05 -7.80 -20.58
N ALA A 194 -11.04 -6.45 -20.64
CA ALA A 194 -9.90 -5.71 -21.14
C ALA A 194 -8.64 -5.95 -20.27
N VAL A 195 -8.79 -6.00 -18.94
CA VAL A 195 -7.69 -6.32 -18.00
C VAL A 195 -7.09 -7.69 -18.28
N THR A 196 -7.90 -8.72 -18.59
CA THR A 196 -7.38 -10.07 -18.87
C THR A 196 -6.50 -10.14 -20.11
N ALA A 197 -6.70 -9.22 -21.05
CA ALA A 197 -5.89 -9.08 -22.27
C ALA A 197 -4.70 -8.10 -22.09
N ALA A 198 -4.67 -7.33 -21.01
CA ALA A 198 -3.63 -6.33 -20.76
C ALA A 198 -2.31 -6.95 -20.27
N GLY A 199 -1.24 -6.14 -20.28
CA GLY A 199 0.10 -6.53 -19.81
C GLY A 199 0.27 -6.48 -18.29
N VAL A 200 -0.73 -6.87 -17.51
CA VAL A 200 -0.69 -6.92 -16.05
C VAL A 200 -0.28 -8.30 -15.53
N SER A 201 0.04 -8.39 -14.23
CA SER A 201 0.43 -9.66 -13.61
C SER A 201 -0.70 -10.71 -13.64
N ASN A 202 -0.32 -11.97 -13.53
CA ASN A 202 -1.26 -13.08 -13.45
C ASN A 202 -2.23 -12.95 -12.26
N ALA A 203 -1.78 -12.35 -11.16
CA ALA A 203 -2.64 -12.11 -9.99
C ALA A 203 -3.82 -11.19 -10.32
N VAL A 204 -3.59 -10.10 -11.07
CA VAL A 204 -4.62 -9.16 -11.51
C VAL A 204 -5.55 -9.81 -12.54
N LYS A 205 -5.00 -10.54 -13.50
CA LYS A 205 -5.80 -11.30 -14.49
C LYS A 205 -6.70 -12.32 -13.81
N ARG A 206 -6.15 -13.08 -12.87
CA ARG A 206 -6.89 -14.06 -12.09
C ARG A 206 -8.05 -13.41 -11.32
N GLN A 207 -7.78 -12.30 -10.63
CA GLN A 207 -8.82 -11.56 -9.91
C GLN A 207 -9.91 -11.07 -10.87
N SER A 208 -9.54 -10.56 -12.04
CA SER A 208 -10.49 -10.13 -13.06
C SER A 208 -11.37 -11.26 -13.56
N TRP A 209 -10.81 -12.45 -13.78
CA TRP A 209 -11.60 -13.62 -14.14
C TRP A 209 -12.55 -14.09 -13.04
N ILE A 210 -12.15 -13.97 -11.77
CA ILE A 210 -13.03 -14.24 -10.61
C ILE A 210 -14.22 -13.29 -10.62
N GLU A 211 -14.00 -11.99 -10.81
CA GLU A 211 -15.07 -10.99 -10.89
C GLU A 211 -16.01 -11.25 -12.08
N ILE A 212 -15.47 -11.61 -13.26
CA ILE A 212 -16.28 -11.98 -14.42
C ILE A 212 -17.15 -13.19 -14.09
N ALA A 213 -16.58 -14.24 -13.47
CA ALA A 213 -17.33 -15.44 -13.11
C ALA A 213 -18.49 -15.14 -12.15
N GLN A 214 -18.27 -14.27 -11.17
CA GLN A 214 -19.31 -13.83 -10.25
C GLN A 214 -20.41 -13.03 -10.96
N LEU A 215 -20.02 -12.13 -11.88
CA LEU A 215 -20.97 -11.36 -12.70
C LEU A 215 -21.85 -12.26 -13.59
N GLU A 216 -21.27 -13.28 -14.21
CA GLU A 216 -22.03 -14.23 -15.02
C GLU A 216 -22.96 -15.10 -14.17
N ALA A 217 -22.51 -15.52 -12.98
CA ALA A 217 -23.35 -16.25 -12.03
C ALA A 217 -24.56 -15.41 -11.57
N LEU A 218 -24.38 -14.11 -11.35
CA LEU A 218 -25.49 -13.19 -11.04
C LEU A 218 -26.52 -13.03 -12.17
N ARG A 219 -26.15 -13.39 -13.40
CA ARG A 219 -27.02 -13.37 -14.59
C ARG A 219 -27.60 -14.72 -14.93
N ASP A 220 -27.41 -15.72 -14.05
CA ASP A 220 -27.77 -17.13 -14.27
C ASP A 220 -27.10 -17.78 -15.48
N ASP A 221 -26.02 -17.18 -16.02
CA ASP A 221 -25.20 -17.75 -17.10
C ASP A 221 -24.13 -18.68 -16.51
N HIS A 222 -24.55 -19.87 -16.14
CA HIS A 222 -23.69 -20.85 -15.47
C HIS A 222 -22.56 -21.36 -16.36
N ASP A 223 -22.77 -21.47 -17.67
CA ASP A 223 -21.72 -21.91 -18.62
C ASP A 223 -20.62 -20.87 -18.75
N ALA A 224 -20.98 -19.58 -18.90
CA ALA A 224 -20.02 -18.48 -18.95
C ALA A 224 -19.29 -18.32 -17.60
N ALA A 225 -20.01 -18.46 -16.48
CA ALA A 225 -19.40 -18.42 -15.15
C ALA A 225 -18.36 -19.55 -14.98
N GLN A 226 -18.69 -20.78 -15.38
CA GLN A 226 -17.75 -21.90 -15.29
C GLN A 226 -16.52 -21.68 -16.20
N ALA A 227 -16.70 -21.15 -17.41
CA ALA A 227 -15.60 -20.84 -18.32
C ALA A 227 -14.66 -19.79 -17.68
N ALA A 228 -15.21 -18.74 -17.05
CA ALA A 228 -14.43 -17.71 -16.37
C ALA A 228 -13.68 -18.27 -15.14
N TRP A 229 -14.30 -19.15 -14.33
CA TRP A 229 -13.63 -19.85 -13.24
C TRP A 229 -12.44 -20.71 -13.71
N ARG A 230 -12.59 -21.41 -14.83
CA ARG A 230 -11.48 -22.17 -15.43
C ARG A 230 -10.34 -21.23 -15.87
N SER A 231 -10.66 -20.10 -16.49
CA SER A 231 -9.67 -19.09 -16.87
C SER A 231 -8.94 -18.51 -15.66
N ALA A 232 -9.64 -18.26 -14.57
CA ALA A 232 -9.04 -17.83 -13.30
C ALA A 232 -8.06 -18.86 -12.72
N ALA A 233 -8.34 -20.15 -12.88
CA ALA A 233 -7.48 -21.22 -12.40
C ALA A 233 -6.20 -21.38 -13.23
N LEU A 234 -6.20 -20.93 -14.50
CA LEU A 234 -5.07 -21.03 -15.44
C LEU A 234 -4.22 -19.75 -15.49
N ALA A 235 -4.73 -18.61 -14.98
CA ALA A 235 -4.02 -17.33 -14.90
C ALA A 235 -3.12 -17.28 -13.67
#